data_bed3a9231ad883c5e9ee47f3524eb6c5
#
_entry.id   bed3a9231ad883c5e9ee47f3524eb6c5
#
_cell.length_a   1.000
_cell.length_b   1.000
_cell.length_c   1.000
_cell.angle_alpha   90.00
_cell.angle_beta   90.00
_cell.angle_gamma   90.00
#
_symmetry.space_group_name_H-M   'P 1'
#
loop_
_entity.id
_entity.type
_entity.pdbx_description
1 polymer ?
#
loop_
_entity_poly.entity_id
_entity_poly.type
_entity_poly.pdbx_seq_one_letter_code
_entity_poly.pdbx_strand_id
1 'polypeptide(L)'
;MTERTSANEEPSGRPILTHCGINVIDIDRMVEFYTRVLGLSVSDFGFSNRLQCKLAFLTSDPNAHHQVVLVDTRPEGSESTVNQISFAVPSLGDLRAANRRLIDAGIETNPINHGNAWSVYFPDPEENLLEIYLDAPFHVPQPQGEPLDLSLGDDEILARTEERFGAVEGFTSREIWISKRKQEIEGGA
;
A
#
# COMPACT_ATOMS: atom_id res chain seq x y z
N MET A 1 27.82 -47.00 -9.50
CA MET A 1 26.41 -46.90 -9.12
C MET A 1 26.34 -45.94 -7.95
N THR A 2 26.04 -44.70 -8.23
CA THR A 2 25.90 -43.63 -7.22
C THR A 2 24.46 -43.21 -7.24
N GLU A 3 23.74 -43.64 -6.20
CA GLU A 3 22.37 -43.22 -5.94
C GLU A 3 22.37 -41.72 -5.66
N ARG A 4 21.70 -40.96 -6.50
CA ARG A 4 21.25 -39.58 -6.18
C ARG A 4 20.01 -39.73 -5.34
N THR A 5 20.16 -39.52 -4.07
CA THR A 5 19.04 -39.15 -3.19
C THR A 5 18.55 -37.78 -3.63
N SER A 6 17.41 -37.74 -4.34
CA SER A 6 16.66 -36.52 -4.53
C SER A 6 16.07 -36.14 -3.19
N ALA A 7 16.65 -35.15 -2.52
CA ALA A 7 15.94 -34.46 -1.47
C ALA A 7 14.66 -33.87 -2.10
N ASN A 8 13.52 -34.38 -1.69
CA ASN A 8 12.24 -33.71 -1.89
C ASN A 8 12.30 -32.40 -1.09
N GLU A 9 12.70 -31.33 -1.72
CA GLU A 9 12.42 -30.00 -1.19
C GLU A 9 10.89 -29.84 -1.22
N GLU A 10 10.27 -29.90 -0.07
CA GLU A 10 8.87 -29.48 0.11
C GLU A 10 8.74 -28.06 -0.45
N PRO A 11 7.73 -27.78 -1.30
CA PRO A 11 7.56 -26.44 -1.84
C PRO A 11 7.32 -25.47 -0.70
N SER A 12 8.28 -24.60 -0.43
CA SER A 12 8.24 -23.56 0.60
C SER A 12 7.29 -22.40 0.25
N GLY A 13 6.31 -22.63 -0.62
CA GLY A 13 5.39 -21.63 -1.17
C GLY A 13 4.43 -21.06 -0.13
N ARG A 14 4.90 -20.14 0.72
CA ARG A 14 3.99 -19.31 1.52
C ARG A 14 3.20 -18.41 0.56
N PRO A 15 1.86 -18.30 0.73
CA PRO A 15 1.09 -17.40 -0.10
C PRO A 15 1.50 -15.95 0.15
N ILE A 16 1.59 -15.16 -0.91
CA ILE A 16 1.83 -13.71 -0.86
C ILE A 16 0.57 -13.00 -1.34
N LEU A 17 0.27 -11.86 -0.70
CA LEU A 17 -0.80 -10.99 -1.16
C LEU A 17 -0.35 -10.28 -2.43
N THR A 18 -1.10 -10.46 -3.53
CA THR A 18 -0.79 -9.85 -4.82
C THR A 18 -1.85 -8.86 -5.30
N HIS A 19 -3.10 -9.06 -4.91
CA HIS A 19 -4.22 -8.19 -5.28
C HIS A 19 -5.33 -8.24 -4.23
N CYS A 20 -6.16 -7.21 -4.23
CA CYS A 20 -7.39 -7.15 -3.44
C CYS A 20 -8.58 -6.77 -4.33
N GLY A 21 -9.78 -7.22 -3.94
CA GLY A 21 -11.04 -6.81 -4.54
C GLY A 21 -11.88 -5.99 -3.56
N ILE A 22 -12.46 -4.89 -4.01
CA ILE A 22 -13.37 -4.06 -3.22
C ILE A 22 -14.71 -3.92 -3.94
N ASN A 23 -15.79 -3.97 -3.16
CA ASN A 23 -17.12 -3.70 -3.68
C ASN A 23 -17.34 -2.18 -3.74
N VAL A 24 -17.83 -1.70 -4.88
CA VAL A 24 -18.05 -0.27 -5.15
C VAL A 24 -19.51 -0.02 -5.54
N ILE A 25 -19.98 1.21 -5.33
CA ILE A 25 -21.34 1.69 -5.68
C ILE A 25 -21.35 2.14 -7.14
N ASP A 26 -20.40 2.98 -7.52
CA ASP A 26 -20.25 3.55 -8.85
C ASP A 26 -18.89 3.19 -9.45
N ILE A 27 -18.85 2.10 -10.20
CA ILE A 27 -17.59 1.58 -10.76
C ILE A 27 -16.95 2.54 -11.77
N ASP A 28 -17.74 3.30 -12.53
CA ASP A 28 -17.21 4.21 -13.55
C ASP A 28 -16.52 5.41 -12.87
N ARG A 29 -17.10 5.98 -11.80
CA ARG A 29 -16.50 7.02 -10.96
C ARG A 29 -15.23 6.54 -10.26
N MET A 30 -15.25 5.31 -9.75
CA MET A 30 -14.11 4.73 -9.09
C MET A 30 -12.95 4.44 -10.05
N VAL A 31 -13.23 3.91 -11.24
CA VAL A 31 -12.23 3.73 -12.30
C VAL A 31 -11.59 5.07 -12.68
N GLU A 32 -12.39 6.13 -12.85
CA GLU A 32 -11.86 7.46 -13.15
C GLU A 32 -10.91 7.95 -12.05
N PHE A 33 -11.28 7.79 -10.79
CA PHE A 33 -10.44 8.18 -9.66
C PHE A 33 -9.11 7.39 -9.61
N TYR A 34 -9.18 6.06 -9.65
CA TYR A 34 -7.99 5.22 -9.56
C TYR A 34 -7.04 5.43 -10.76
N THR A 35 -7.56 5.76 -11.93
CA THR A 35 -6.72 6.03 -13.11
C THR A 35 -6.16 7.44 -13.13
N ARG A 36 -6.97 8.48 -12.90
CA ARG A 36 -6.52 9.88 -13.02
C ARG A 36 -5.75 10.38 -11.81
N VAL A 37 -6.17 9.98 -10.60
CA VAL A 37 -5.57 10.48 -9.36
C VAL A 37 -4.41 9.60 -8.91
N LEU A 38 -4.62 8.28 -8.87
CA LEU A 38 -3.57 7.34 -8.43
C LEU A 38 -2.64 6.90 -9.58
N GLY A 39 -3.07 7.05 -10.84
CA GLY A 39 -2.25 6.72 -12.00
C GLY A 39 -2.23 5.22 -12.32
N LEU A 40 -3.21 4.44 -11.84
CA LEU A 40 -3.34 3.04 -12.23
C LEU A 40 -3.84 2.93 -13.67
N SER A 41 -3.52 1.84 -14.33
CA SER A 41 -4.02 1.49 -15.66
C SER A 41 -5.10 0.41 -15.55
N VAL A 42 -6.15 0.52 -16.36
CA VAL A 42 -7.15 -0.55 -16.51
C VAL A 42 -6.57 -1.64 -17.40
N SER A 43 -6.43 -2.84 -16.86
CA SER A 43 -6.02 -4.03 -17.64
C SER A 43 -7.21 -4.66 -18.36
N ASP A 44 -8.33 -4.79 -17.64
CA ASP A 44 -9.59 -5.29 -18.18
C ASP A 44 -10.79 -4.61 -17.52
N PHE A 45 -11.89 -4.51 -18.28
CA PHE A 45 -13.18 -4.04 -17.80
C PHE A 45 -14.30 -4.82 -18.49
N GLY A 46 -15.26 -5.34 -17.71
CA GLY A 46 -16.34 -6.10 -18.33
C GLY A 46 -17.43 -6.53 -17.36
N PHE A 47 -18.47 -7.16 -17.93
CA PHE A 47 -19.58 -7.73 -17.19
C PHE A 47 -19.37 -9.22 -16.93
N SER A 48 -19.46 -9.63 -15.69
CA SER A 48 -19.38 -11.04 -15.30
C SER A 48 -20.76 -11.70 -15.31
N ASN A 49 -20.98 -12.61 -16.23
CA ASN A 49 -22.22 -13.40 -16.26
C ASN A 49 -22.41 -14.28 -15.03
N ARG A 50 -21.31 -14.70 -14.37
CA ARG A 50 -21.38 -15.50 -13.14
C ARG A 50 -21.78 -14.68 -11.92
N LEU A 51 -21.24 -13.47 -11.79
CA LEU A 51 -21.47 -12.59 -10.65
C LEU A 51 -22.62 -11.60 -10.89
N GLN A 52 -23.08 -11.47 -12.14
CA GLN A 52 -24.13 -10.53 -12.58
C GLN A 52 -23.80 -9.07 -12.22
N CYS A 53 -22.52 -8.68 -12.37
CA CYS A 53 -22.03 -7.34 -12.08
C CYS A 53 -20.87 -6.95 -13.00
N LYS A 54 -20.54 -5.67 -13.05
CA LYS A 54 -19.34 -5.16 -13.71
C LYS A 54 -18.10 -5.38 -12.85
N LEU A 55 -16.96 -5.59 -13.49
CA LEU A 55 -15.64 -5.62 -12.85
C LEU A 55 -14.66 -4.75 -13.63
N ALA A 56 -13.79 -4.07 -12.88
CA ALA A 56 -12.62 -3.38 -13.43
C ALA A 56 -11.37 -3.92 -12.75
N PHE A 57 -10.35 -4.21 -13.54
CA PHE A 57 -9.05 -4.73 -13.09
C PHE A 57 -7.99 -3.65 -13.32
N LEU A 58 -7.32 -3.20 -12.26
CA LEU A 58 -6.40 -2.08 -12.31
C LEU A 58 -5.03 -2.44 -11.74
N THR A 59 -3.98 -1.89 -12.34
CA THR A 59 -2.60 -2.09 -11.90
C THR A 59 -1.73 -0.87 -12.18
N SER A 60 -0.66 -0.71 -11.38
CA SER A 60 0.50 0.16 -11.67
C SER A 60 1.75 -0.66 -12.02
N ASP A 61 1.70 -2.00 -11.88
CA ASP A 61 2.82 -2.90 -12.18
C ASP A 61 2.60 -3.55 -13.55
N PRO A 62 3.49 -3.32 -14.54
CA PRO A 62 3.36 -3.91 -15.88
C PRO A 62 3.47 -5.44 -15.89
N ASN A 63 3.98 -6.05 -14.82
CA ASN A 63 4.09 -7.51 -14.69
C ASN A 63 2.88 -8.15 -13.99
N ALA A 64 2.01 -7.35 -13.38
CA ALA A 64 0.80 -7.82 -12.71
C ALA A 64 -0.44 -7.51 -13.55
N HIS A 65 -1.27 -8.52 -13.83
CA HIS A 65 -2.54 -8.28 -14.53
C HIS A 65 -3.41 -7.28 -13.75
N HIS A 66 -3.45 -7.39 -12.44
CA HIS A 66 -4.15 -6.45 -11.57
C HIS A 66 -3.60 -6.49 -10.15
N GLN A 67 -3.72 -5.37 -9.46
CA GLN A 67 -3.46 -5.21 -8.03
C GLN A 67 -4.73 -4.83 -7.28
N VAL A 68 -5.67 -4.15 -7.97
CA VAL A 68 -6.98 -3.78 -7.44
C VAL A 68 -8.07 -4.26 -8.39
N VAL A 69 -9.13 -4.87 -7.83
CA VAL A 69 -10.36 -5.23 -8.57
C VAL A 69 -11.51 -4.43 -7.98
N LEU A 70 -12.19 -3.65 -8.81
CA LEU A 70 -13.42 -2.96 -8.45
C LEU A 70 -14.60 -3.84 -8.88
N VAL A 71 -15.54 -4.07 -7.97
CA VAL A 71 -16.72 -4.92 -8.19
C VAL A 71 -17.97 -4.12 -7.91
N ASP A 72 -18.83 -3.94 -8.91
CA ASP A 72 -20.07 -3.15 -8.85
C ASP A 72 -21.18 -3.90 -8.09
N THR A 73 -21.00 -4.04 -6.77
CA THR A 73 -21.95 -4.80 -5.92
C THR A 73 -22.18 -4.17 -4.55
N ARG A 74 -21.57 -3.04 -4.24
CA ARG A 74 -21.79 -2.34 -2.97
C ARG A 74 -23.15 -1.65 -2.98
N PRO A 75 -24.04 -1.91 -2.01
CA PRO A 75 -25.33 -1.23 -1.94
C PRO A 75 -25.14 0.27 -1.68
N GLU A 76 -25.96 1.11 -2.32
CA GLU A 76 -26.00 2.53 -2.06
C GLU A 76 -26.33 2.81 -0.58
N GLY A 77 -25.62 3.79 0.02
CA GLY A 77 -25.77 4.16 1.43
C GLY A 77 -25.14 3.20 2.44
N SER A 78 -24.44 2.13 1.96
CA SER A 78 -23.67 1.27 2.87
C SER A 78 -22.33 1.88 3.23
N GLU A 79 -21.88 1.66 4.47
CA GLU A 79 -20.53 2.06 4.92
C GLU A 79 -19.44 1.20 4.25
N SER A 80 -18.25 1.78 4.06
CA SER A 80 -17.08 1.01 3.65
C SER A 80 -16.61 0.09 4.77
N THR A 81 -16.24 -1.14 4.43
CA THR A 81 -15.57 -2.07 5.34
C THR A 81 -14.07 -2.11 5.13
N VAL A 82 -13.56 -1.32 4.19
CA VAL A 82 -12.13 -1.21 3.90
C VAL A 82 -11.51 -0.19 4.86
N ASN A 83 -10.71 -0.68 5.79
CA ASN A 83 -10.00 0.20 6.72
C ASN A 83 -8.82 0.91 6.04
N GLN A 84 -8.11 0.23 5.13
CA GLN A 84 -6.95 0.81 4.45
C GLN A 84 -6.55 -0.01 3.22
N ILE A 85 -6.19 0.69 2.13
CA ILE A 85 -5.44 0.14 0.99
C ILE A 85 -4.22 1.03 0.79
N SER A 86 -3.02 0.44 0.82
CA SER A 86 -1.75 1.16 0.79
C SER A 86 -1.00 0.96 -0.53
N PHE A 87 -0.51 2.07 -1.08
CA PHE A 87 0.29 2.12 -2.31
C PHE A 87 1.69 2.65 -1.99
N ALA A 88 2.71 1.85 -2.27
CA ALA A 88 4.09 2.26 -2.03
C ALA A 88 4.62 3.15 -3.16
N VAL A 89 5.43 4.14 -2.79
CA VAL A 89 6.20 4.98 -3.73
C VAL A 89 7.69 4.87 -3.43
N PRO A 90 8.57 5.09 -4.44
CA PRO A 90 10.00 4.85 -4.27
C PRO A 90 10.77 5.99 -3.58
N SER A 91 10.20 7.21 -3.47
CA SER A 91 10.91 8.37 -2.92
C SER A 91 10.00 9.39 -2.24
N LEU A 92 10.57 10.24 -1.36
CA LEU A 92 9.88 11.40 -0.80
C LEU A 92 9.42 12.39 -1.89
N GLY A 93 10.16 12.49 -2.99
CA GLY A 93 9.76 13.27 -4.16
C GLY A 93 8.46 12.77 -4.77
N ASP A 94 8.31 11.45 -4.91
CA ASP A 94 7.08 10.82 -5.43
C ASP A 94 5.92 10.96 -4.44
N LEU A 95 6.19 10.83 -3.13
CA LEU A 95 5.18 11.04 -2.08
C LEU A 95 4.64 12.47 -2.11
N ARG A 96 5.53 13.48 -2.23
CA ARG A 96 5.14 14.89 -2.38
C ARG A 96 4.35 15.13 -3.67
N ALA A 97 4.78 14.51 -4.78
CA ALA A 97 4.08 14.64 -6.06
C ALA A 97 2.67 14.03 -5.98
N ALA A 98 2.53 12.88 -5.33
CA ALA A 98 1.24 12.25 -5.08
C ALA A 98 0.34 13.14 -4.20
N ASN A 99 0.87 13.66 -3.09
CA ASN A 99 0.14 14.56 -2.20
C ASN A 99 -0.36 15.82 -2.94
N ARG A 100 0.48 16.43 -3.79
CA ARG A 100 0.05 17.58 -4.60
C ARG A 100 -1.08 17.23 -5.56
N ARG A 101 -0.99 16.09 -6.27
CA ARG A 101 -2.07 15.64 -7.18
C ARG A 101 -3.41 15.47 -6.45
N LEU A 102 -3.37 14.93 -5.24
CA LEU A 102 -4.57 14.78 -4.39
C LEU A 102 -5.15 16.14 -4.03
N ILE A 103 -4.33 17.07 -3.55
CA ILE A 103 -4.74 18.44 -3.19
C ILE A 103 -5.28 19.19 -4.42
N ASP A 104 -4.62 19.09 -5.57
CA ASP A 104 -5.04 19.71 -6.82
C ASP A 104 -6.38 19.14 -7.34
N ALA A 105 -6.67 17.89 -7.00
CA ALA A 105 -7.97 17.24 -7.25
C ALA A 105 -9.04 17.59 -6.20
N GLY A 106 -8.73 18.46 -5.21
CA GLY A 106 -9.65 18.86 -4.16
C GLY A 106 -9.85 17.81 -3.07
N ILE A 107 -8.93 16.86 -2.92
CA ILE A 107 -9.01 15.79 -1.93
C ILE A 107 -8.25 16.22 -0.68
N GLU A 108 -8.91 16.11 0.48
CA GLU A 108 -8.27 16.34 1.77
C GLU A 108 -7.25 15.23 2.07
N THR A 109 -6.06 15.61 2.49
CA THR A 109 -4.97 14.67 2.79
C THR A 109 -4.50 14.82 4.22
N ASN A 110 -4.05 13.71 4.82
CA ASN A 110 -3.49 13.67 6.17
C ASN A 110 -2.10 13.02 6.14
N PRO A 111 -1.03 13.81 6.00
CA PRO A 111 0.33 13.29 6.04
C PRO A 111 0.76 12.91 7.47
N ILE A 112 1.26 11.68 7.65
CA ILE A 112 1.67 11.11 8.94
C ILE A 112 3.07 10.50 8.84
N ASN A 113 3.87 10.73 9.87
CA ASN A 113 5.15 10.08 10.11
C ASN A 113 4.98 8.96 11.16
N HIS A 114 5.14 7.73 10.75
CA HIS A 114 5.04 6.56 11.63
C HIS A 114 6.39 6.11 12.19
N GLY A 115 7.48 6.83 11.89
CA GLY A 115 8.85 6.46 12.24
C GLY A 115 9.45 5.38 11.34
N ASN A 116 8.67 4.36 10.96
CA ASN A 116 9.07 3.32 10.01
C ASN A 116 8.54 3.56 8.57
N ALA A 117 7.63 4.51 8.40
CA ALA A 117 7.08 4.93 7.12
C ALA A 117 6.64 6.40 7.18
N TRP A 118 6.64 7.04 6.03
CA TRP A 118 6.03 8.35 5.79
C TRP A 118 4.85 8.17 4.86
N SER A 119 3.67 8.58 5.32
CA SER A 119 2.40 8.24 4.69
C SER A 119 1.57 9.48 4.41
N VAL A 120 0.73 9.41 3.37
CA VAL A 120 -0.34 10.35 3.10
C VAL A 120 -1.65 9.57 3.04
N TYR A 121 -2.55 9.82 3.97
CA TYR A 121 -3.87 9.23 4.02
C TYR A 121 -4.89 10.12 3.34
N PHE A 122 -5.86 9.53 2.66
CA PHE A 122 -6.94 10.23 1.97
C PHE A 122 -8.09 9.27 1.66
N PRO A 123 -9.34 9.76 1.54
CA PRO A 123 -10.46 8.94 1.09
C PRO A 123 -10.50 8.81 -0.44
N ASP A 124 -11.00 7.69 -0.95
CA ASP A 124 -11.50 7.60 -2.31
C ASP A 124 -12.94 8.18 -2.42
N PRO A 125 -13.55 8.24 -3.62
CA PRO A 125 -14.89 8.81 -3.80
C PRO A 125 -16.01 8.09 -3.04
N GLU A 126 -15.76 6.87 -2.55
CA GLU A 126 -16.70 6.07 -1.76
C GLU A 126 -16.26 5.87 -0.31
N GLU A 127 -15.36 6.76 0.16
CA GLU A 127 -14.87 6.83 1.54
C GLU A 127 -14.09 5.59 2.00
N ASN A 128 -13.53 4.80 1.07
CA ASN A 128 -12.51 3.84 1.44
C ASN A 128 -11.23 4.60 1.80
N LEU A 129 -10.63 4.32 2.95
CA LEU A 129 -9.36 4.95 3.32
C LEU A 129 -8.23 4.39 2.48
N LEU A 130 -7.50 5.28 1.83
CA LEU A 130 -6.31 4.96 1.05
C LEU A 130 -5.07 5.58 1.69
N GLU A 131 -3.94 4.97 1.42
CA GLU A 131 -2.63 5.44 1.84
C GLU A 131 -1.65 5.40 0.67
N ILE A 132 -0.88 6.46 0.49
CA ILE A 132 0.36 6.41 -0.31
C ILE A 132 1.51 6.56 0.66
N TYR A 133 2.48 5.64 0.63
CA TYR A 133 3.54 5.62 1.61
C TYR A 133 4.92 5.31 1.03
N LEU A 134 5.93 5.71 1.78
CA LEU A 134 7.33 5.35 1.58
C LEU A 134 7.88 4.76 2.87
N ASP A 135 8.53 3.61 2.79
CA ASP A 135 9.29 3.07 3.92
C ASP A 135 10.41 4.01 4.35
N ALA A 136 10.49 4.34 5.63
CA ALA A 136 11.63 5.04 6.20
C ALA A 136 12.83 4.09 6.41
N PRO A 137 14.08 4.60 6.50
CA PRO A 137 15.25 3.76 6.75
C PRO A 137 15.33 3.23 8.18
N PHE A 138 14.31 3.47 8.97
CA PHE A 138 14.20 3.06 10.36
C PHE A 138 13.09 2.04 10.57
N HIS A 139 13.19 1.33 11.68
CA HIS A 139 12.09 0.60 12.29
C HIS A 139 11.86 1.10 13.71
N VAL A 140 10.61 1.27 14.06
CA VAL A 140 10.14 1.53 15.42
C VAL A 140 8.91 0.68 15.68
N PRO A 141 8.74 0.09 16.89
CA PRO A 141 7.53 -0.65 17.23
C PRO A 141 6.28 0.21 17.08
N GLN A 142 5.27 -0.34 16.46
CA GLN A 142 3.99 0.32 16.20
C GLN A 142 2.96 0.01 17.34
N PRO A 143 1.94 0.86 17.52
CA PRO A 143 1.56 2.00 16.67
C PRO A 143 2.33 3.29 17.02
N GLN A 144 2.70 4.06 16.00
CA GLN A 144 3.27 5.39 16.10
C GLN A 144 2.60 6.30 15.06
N GLY A 145 2.50 7.62 15.34
CA GLY A 145 1.92 8.58 14.41
C GLY A 145 2.12 10.01 14.88
N GLU A 146 2.81 10.80 14.04
CA GLU A 146 3.03 12.23 14.22
C GLU A 146 2.75 12.97 12.90
N PRO A 147 2.32 14.22 12.92
CA PRO A 147 2.16 14.99 11.69
C PRO A 147 3.45 15.01 10.86
N LEU A 148 3.32 14.81 9.55
CA LEU A 148 4.43 14.88 8.59
C LEU A 148 4.35 16.18 7.80
N ASP A 149 5.38 17.02 7.88
CA ASP A 149 5.51 18.21 7.05
C ASP A 149 6.27 17.89 5.75
N LEU A 150 5.54 17.67 4.67
CA LEU A 150 6.08 17.37 3.35
C LEU A 150 6.71 18.60 2.65
N SER A 151 6.62 19.82 3.22
CA SER A 151 7.30 21.00 2.68
C SER A 151 8.80 21.02 2.98
N LEU A 152 9.25 20.22 3.95
CA LEU A 152 10.63 20.11 4.37
C LEU A 152 11.49 19.34 3.36
N GLY A 153 12.81 19.55 3.40
CA GLY A 153 13.78 18.77 2.64
C GLY A 153 13.86 17.31 3.14
N ASP A 154 14.38 16.41 2.29
CA ASP A 154 14.50 14.98 2.61
C ASP A 154 15.35 14.74 3.86
N ASP A 155 16.53 15.43 3.94
CA ASP A 155 17.42 15.31 5.10
C ASP A 155 16.76 15.81 6.40
N GLU A 156 15.92 16.84 6.30
CA GLU A 156 15.22 17.38 7.47
C GLU A 156 14.09 16.45 7.94
N ILE A 157 13.34 15.85 7.02
CA ILE A 157 12.34 14.84 7.35
C ILE A 157 13.02 13.64 8.04
N LEU A 158 14.15 13.19 7.49
CA LEU A 158 14.93 12.09 8.06
C LEU A 158 15.40 12.42 9.49
N ALA A 159 16.04 13.58 9.68
CA ALA A 159 16.56 14.01 10.97
C ALA A 159 15.45 14.16 12.03
N ARG A 160 14.30 14.74 11.66
CA ARG A 160 13.14 14.86 12.56
C ARG A 160 12.54 13.51 12.92
N THR A 161 12.54 12.57 11.98
CA THR A 161 12.07 11.20 12.25
C THR A 161 12.97 10.53 13.27
N GLU A 162 14.29 10.60 13.11
CA GLU A 162 15.27 10.04 14.04
C GLU A 162 15.22 10.74 15.41
N GLU A 163 15.14 12.06 15.45
CA GLU A 163 14.99 12.84 16.69
C GLU A 163 13.74 12.43 17.47
N ARG A 164 12.60 12.28 16.77
CA ARG A 164 11.32 11.98 17.39
C ARG A 164 11.21 10.56 17.92
N PHE A 165 11.75 9.58 17.18
CA PHE A 165 11.54 8.16 17.45
C PHE A 165 12.79 7.43 17.94
N GLY A 166 13.98 8.01 17.81
CA GLY A 166 15.26 7.35 18.13
C GLY A 166 15.42 6.91 19.58
N ALA A 167 14.69 7.54 20.51
CA ALA A 167 14.67 7.16 21.92
C ALA A 167 13.61 6.09 22.27
N VAL A 168 12.76 5.70 21.31
CA VAL A 168 11.73 4.68 21.53
C VAL A 168 12.41 3.30 21.65
N GLU A 169 12.07 2.55 22.67
CA GLU A 169 12.60 1.20 22.85
C GLU A 169 12.29 0.33 21.63
N GLY A 170 13.30 -0.33 21.08
CA GLY A 170 13.19 -1.14 19.86
C GLY A 170 13.42 -0.37 18.57
N PHE A 171 13.71 0.96 18.61
CA PHE A 171 14.16 1.69 17.43
C PHE A 171 15.47 1.10 16.89
N THR A 172 15.53 0.89 15.57
CA THR A 172 16.70 0.34 14.89
C THR A 172 16.69 0.70 13.41
N SER A 173 17.78 0.41 12.66
CA SER A 173 17.71 0.53 11.21
C SER A 173 16.75 -0.50 10.61
N ARG A 174 16.09 -0.12 9.51
CA ARG A 174 15.19 -1.01 8.75
C ARG A 174 15.92 -2.28 8.27
N GLU A 175 17.18 -2.17 7.89
CA GLU A 175 18.00 -3.31 7.45
C GLU A 175 18.18 -4.37 8.53
N ILE A 176 18.50 -3.95 9.76
CA ILE A 176 18.64 -4.85 10.92
C ILE A 176 17.29 -5.53 11.21
N TRP A 177 16.21 -4.77 11.19
CA TRP A 177 14.88 -5.31 11.42
C TRP A 177 14.50 -6.34 10.35
N ILE A 178 14.72 -6.04 9.05
CA ILE A 178 14.46 -6.99 7.95
C ILE A 178 15.26 -8.27 8.14
N SER A 179 16.55 -8.17 8.50
CA SER A 179 17.40 -9.35 8.74
C SER A 179 16.85 -10.25 9.83
N LYS A 180 16.40 -9.68 10.95
CA LYS A 180 15.76 -10.42 12.04
C LYS A 180 14.45 -11.07 11.58
N ARG A 181 13.59 -10.32 10.88
CA ARG A 181 12.30 -10.84 10.35
C ARG A 181 12.49 -11.99 9.38
N LYS A 182 13.48 -11.93 8.49
CA LYS A 182 13.81 -13.05 7.60
C LYS A 182 14.16 -14.31 8.40
N GLN A 183 15.02 -14.20 9.40
CA GLN A 183 15.39 -15.34 10.25
C GLN A 183 14.17 -15.94 10.99
N GLU A 184 13.28 -15.09 11.52
CA GLU A 184 12.06 -15.54 12.20
C GLU A 184 11.09 -16.25 11.23
N ILE A 185 10.94 -15.72 10.00
CA ILE A 185 10.01 -16.26 9.01
C ILE A 185 10.58 -17.54 8.40
N GLU A 186 11.88 -17.60 8.10
CA GLU A 186 12.54 -18.74 7.44
C GLU A 186 12.94 -19.81 8.46
N GLY A 187 13.28 -19.43 9.69
CA GLY A 187 13.68 -20.36 10.77
C GLY A 187 12.52 -20.98 11.55
N GLY A 188 11.29 -20.57 11.32
CA GLY A 188 10.09 -21.08 11.97
C GLY A 188 9.25 -22.05 11.10
N ALA A 189 9.87 -22.64 10.07
CA ALA A 189 9.28 -23.65 9.22
C ALA A 189 9.72 -25.06 9.61
#